data_ddef62a823aa460015126a0e63e183aa
#
_entry.id   ddef62a823aa460015126a0e63e183aa
#
_cell.length_a   1.000
_cell.length_b   1.000
_cell.length_c   1.000
_cell.angle_alpha   90.00
_cell.angle_beta   90.00
_cell.angle_gamma   90.00
#
_symmetry.space_group_name_H-M   'P 1'
#
loop_
_entity.id
_entity.type
_entity.pdbx_description
1 polymer ?
#
loop_
_entity_poly.entity_id
_entity_poly.type
_entity_poly.pdbx_seq_one_letter_code
_entity_poly.pdbx_strand_id
1 'polypeptide(L)'
;AAFLLVGLTLNPRQVPSPLIDKPAPVFQLNHLHEPEKVMASQDNLGKVWMLNVWASWCVACRDEHPLLVQLANSGIVPIYGLNYKDERTTAMQWLKRYGDPYTISIVDQDGKVGIDYGVYGVPETYVIDKKGIIRHKQIGPVTVDALQKTIIPLILELQKQV
;
A
#
# COMPACT_ATOMS: atom_id res chain seq x y z
N ALA A 1 13.81 -28.55 24.09
CA ALA A 1 14.45 -27.22 24.27
C ALA A 1 15.06 -26.68 22.98
N ALA A 2 15.70 -27.51 22.13
CA ALA A 2 16.38 -27.07 20.91
C ALA A 2 15.41 -26.43 19.86
N PHE A 3 14.19 -26.94 19.73
CA PHE A 3 13.20 -26.41 18.79
C PHE A 3 12.69 -25.00 19.17
N LEU A 4 12.67 -24.67 20.46
CA LEU A 4 12.28 -23.33 20.94
C LEU A 4 13.34 -22.27 20.61
N LEU A 5 14.62 -22.63 20.66
CA LEU A 5 15.73 -21.73 20.32
C LEU A 5 15.76 -21.39 18.83
N VAL A 6 15.45 -22.35 17.96
CA VAL A 6 15.33 -22.10 16.51
C VAL A 6 14.13 -21.20 16.20
N GLY A 7 12.99 -21.39 16.90
CA GLY A 7 11.81 -20.55 16.71
C GLY A 7 12.03 -19.08 17.09
N LEU A 8 12.90 -18.78 18.04
CA LEU A 8 13.23 -17.41 18.45
C LEU A 8 14.13 -16.66 17.45
N THR A 9 14.81 -17.38 16.54
CA THR A 9 15.65 -16.77 15.50
C THR A 9 14.89 -16.52 14.20
N LEU A 10 13.67 -17.07 14.08
CA LEU A 10 12.83 -16.85 12.92
C LEU A 10 12.17 -15.46 13.03
N ASN A 11 12.41 -14.63 12.03
CA ASN A 11 11.78 -13.31 11.96
C ASN A 11 10.30 -13.48 11.51
N PRO A 12 9.31 -13.28 12.39
CA PRO A 12 7.90 -13.48 12.06
C PRO A 12 7.38 -12.54 10.97
N ARG A 13 8.15 -11.48 10.64
CA ARG A 13 7.85 -10.55 9.55
C ARG A 13 8.20 -11.08 8.16
N GLN A 14 8.84 -12.25 8.06
CA GLN A 14 9.24 -12.88 6.79
C GLN A 14 8.27 -13.96 6.31
N VAL A 15 7.10 -14.10 6.91
CA VAL A 15 6.07 -15.01 6.37
C VAL A 15 5.53 -14.36 5.09
N PRO A 16 5.75 -14.96 3.90
CA PRO A 16 5.20 -14.43 2.68
C PRO A 16 3.68 -14.31 2.81
N SER A 17 3.12 -13.16 2.41
CA SER A 17 1.68 -13.03 2.36
C SER A 17 1.09 -14.09 1.44
N PRO A 18 0.01 -14.79 1.85
CA PRO A 18 -0.64 -15.79 0.99
C PRO A 18 -1.23 -15.18 -0.30
N LEU A 19 -1.28 -13.85 -0.38
CA LEU A 19 -1.77 -13.11 -1.55
C LEU A 19 -0.70 -12.81 -2.60
N ILE A 20 0.58 -13.08 -2.33
CA ILE A 20 1.64 -12.93 -3.35
C ILE A 20 1.35 -13.90 -4.51
N ASP A 21 1.46 -13.38 -5.74
CA ASP A 21 1.16 -14.04 -6.99
C ASP A 21 -0.33 -14.46 -7.13
N LYS A 22 -1.21 -13.81 -6.37
CA LYS A 22 -2.66 -13.98 -6.46
C LYS A 22 -3.33 -12.69 -6.96
N PRO A 23 -4.51 -12.82 -7.57
CA PRO A 23 -5.32 -11.65 -7.90
C PRO A 23 -5.58 -10.77 -6.68
N ALA A 24 -5.34 -9.47 -6.84
CA ALA A 24 -5.68 -8.50 -5.82
C ALA A 24 -7.20 -8.48 -5.59
N PRO A 25 -7.66 -8.44 -4.34
CA PRO A 25 -9.07 -8.31 -4.03
C PRO A 25 -9.68 -7.10 -4.74
N VAL A 26 -10.84 -7.30 -5.35
CA VAL A 26 -11.56 -6.25 -6.07
C VAL A 26 -12.32 -5.39 -5.07
N PHE A 27 -12.26 -4.09 -5.25
CA PHE A 27 -13.02 -3.15 -4.44
C PHE A 27 -13.61 -2.00 -5.27
N GLN A 28 -14.63 -1.36 -4.70
CA GLN A 28 -15.17 -0.08 -5.14
C GLN A 28 -15.35 0.79 -3.89
N LEU A 29 -14.61 1.89 -3.80
CA LEU A 29 -14.61 2.78 -2.66
C LEU A 29 -14.69 4.24 -3.09
N ASN A 30 -15.31 5.05 -2.24
CA ASN A 30 -15.41 6.48 -2.45
C ASN A 30 -14.05 7.17 -2.26
N HIS A 31 -13.83 8.25 -3.01
CA HIS A 31 -12.66 9.08 -2.86
C HIS A 31 -12.68 9.82 -1.52
N LEU A 32 -11.50 10.05 -0.95
CA LEU A 32 -11.34 10.85 0.26
C LEU A 32 -11.66 12.33 0.00
N HIS A 33 -11.16 12.89 -1.10
CA HIS A 33 -11.33 14.32 -1.43
C HIS A 33 -12.67 14.62 -2.09
N GLU A 34 -13.18 13.70 -2.90
CA GLU A 34 -14.42 13.84 -3.67
C GLU A 34 -15.37 12.68 -3.38
N PRO A 35 -16.09 12.70 -2.25
CA PRO A 35 -16.84 11.53 -1.76
C PRO A 35 -17.97 11.07 -2.68
N GLU A 36 -18.38 11.88 -3.64
CA GLU A 36 -19.33 11.50 -4.70
C GLU A 36 -18.71 10.64 -5.80
N LYS A 37 -17.38 10.64 -5.90
CA LYS A 37 -16.66 9.81 -6.88
C LYS A 37 -16.29 8.47 -6.27
N VAL A 38 -16.34 7.44 -7.11
CA VAL A 38 -15.99 6.07 -6.76
C VAL A 38 -14.80 5.63 -7.62
N MET A 39 -13.85 4.96 -7.01
CA MET A 39 -12.76 4.26 -7.68
C MET A 39 -12.99 2.76 -7.58
N ALA A 40 -12.93 2.07 -8.71
CA ALA A 40 -12.85 0.62 -8.76
C ALA A 40 -11.38 0.19 -8.96
N SER A 41 -10.93 -0.83 -8.22
CA SER A 41 -9.56 -1.35 -8.39
C SER A 41 -9.28 -1.84 -9.80
N GLN A 42 -10.32 -2.31 -10.50
CA GLN A 42 -10.26 -2.79 -11.88
C GLN A 42 -9.95 -1.67 -12.91
N ASP A 43 -10.14 -0.41 -12.58
CA ASP A 43 -9.79 0.74 -13.42
C ASP A 43 -8.26 0.84 -13.65
N ASN A 44 -7.49 0.12 -12.83
CA ASN A 44 -6.03 0.07 -12.92
C ASN A 44 -5.49 -1.13 -13.71
N LEU A 45 -6.35 -1.98 -14.28
CA LEU A 45 -5.90 -3.05 -15.19
C LEU A 45 -5.11 -2.44 -16.36
N GLY A 46 -4.03 -3.09 -16.74
CA GLY A 46 -3.08 -2.60 -17.74
C GLY A 46 -2.00 -1.65 -17.21
N LYS A 47 -2.04 -1.29 -15.92
CA LYS A 47 -1.05 -0.43 -15.26
C LYS A 47 -0.40 -1.17 -14.10
N VAL A 48 0.90 -0.90 -13.88
CA VAL A 48 1.55 -1.24 -12.61
C VAL A 48 1.25 -0.11 -11.63
N TRP A 49 0.82 -0.45 -10.42
CA TRP A 49 0.44 0.54 -9.43
C TRP A 49 0.76 0.08 -8.01
N MET A 50 0.81 1.01 -7.09
CA MET A 50 0.99 0.75 -5.67
C MET A 50 -0.29 1.07 -4.90
N LEU A 51 -0.61 0.23 -3.92
CA LEU A 51 -1.62 0.50 -2.91
C LEU A 51 -0.91 0.65 -1.57
N ASN A 52 -1.01 1.82 -0.95
CA ASN A 52 -0.50 2.09 0.39
C ASN A 52 -1.66 2.22 1.36
N VAL A 53 -1.67 1.38 2.38
CA VAL A 53 -2.68 1.39 3.45
C VAL A 53 -2.18 2.27 4.58
N TRP A 54 -2.93 3.32 4.89
CA TRP A 54 -2.51 4.35 5.83
C TRP A 54 -3.66 4.90 6.66
N ALA A 55 -3.35 5.62 7.73
CA ALA A 55 -4.31 6.38 8.51
C ALA A 55 -3.65 7.59 9.17
N SER A 56 -4.45 8.63 9.46
CA SER A 56 -3.96 9.82 10.15
C SER A 56 -3.51 9.55 11.58
N TRP A 57 -4.10 8.55 12.24
CA TRP A 57 -3.76 8.11 13.60
C TRP A 57 -2.50 7.22 13.66
N CYS A 58 -1.94 6.85 12.50
CA CYS A 58 -0.81 5.93 12.39
C CYS A 58 0.53 6.67 12.47
N VAL A 59 1.25 6.53 13.58
CA VAL A 59 2.57 7.17 13.77
C VAL A 59 3.59 6.67 12.75
N ALA A 60 3.67 5.35 12.52
CA ALA A 60 4.61 4.74 11.60
C ALA A 60 4.35 5.13 10.13
N CYS A 61 3.11 5.47 9.77
CA CYS A 61 2.79 5.99 8.44
C CYS A 61 3.49 7.33 8.16
N ARG A 62 3.71 8.14 9.20
CA ARG A 62 4.44 9.39 9.07
C ARG A 62 5.92 9.20 8.75
N ASP A 63 6.51 8.09 9.21
CA ASP A 63 7.93 7.80 8.99
C ASP A 63 8.22 7.48 7.52
N GLU A 64 7.32 6.78 6.83
CA GLU A 64 7.48 6.45 5.40
C GLU A 64 7.02 7.58 4.47
N HIS A 65 6.15 8.46 4.94
CA HIS A 65 5.43 9.40 4.09
C HIS A 65 6.31 10.30 3.21
N PRO A 66 7.45 10.85 3.71
CA PRO A 66 8.36 11.62 2.86
C PRO A 66 8.91 10.82 1.67
N LEU A 67 9.13 9.50 1.85
CA LEU A 67 9.60 8.63 0.78
C LEU A 67 8.51 8.39 -0.26
N LEU A 68 7.26 8.25 0.17
CA LEU A 68 6.12 8.12 -0.75
C LEU A 68 5.93 9.40 -1.56
N VAL A 69 6.08 10.59 -0.94
CA VAL A 69 6.02 11.89 -1.63
C VAL A 69 7.14 11.99 -2.67
N GLN A 70 8.37 11.59 -2.35
CA GLN A 70 9.47 11.57 -3.31
C GLN A 70 9.20 10.60 -4.47
N LEU A 71 8.70 9.41 -4.19
CA LEU A 71 8.35 8.42 -5.21
C LEU A 71 7.24 8.93 -6.13
N ALA A 72 6.20 9.53 -5.57
CA ALA A 72 5.11 10.14 -6.35
C ALA A 72 5.63 11.24 -7.27
N ASN A 73 6.49 12.12 -6.78
CA ASN A 73 7.09 13.20 -7.56
C ASN A 73 8.01 12.69 -8.68
N SER A 74 8.57 11.49 -8.55
CA SER A 74 9.38 10.88 -9.63
C SER A 74 8.55 10.42 -10.82
N GLY A 75 7.25 10.23 -10.65
CA GLY A 75 6.35 9.75 -11.69
C GLY A 75 6.58 8.29 -12.13
N ILE A 76 7.40 7.53 -11.41
CA ILE A 76 7.74 6.14 -11.76
C ILE A 76 6.50 5.24 -11.72
N VAL A 77 5.63 5.43 -10.72
CA VAL A 77 4.45 4.59 -10.49
C VAL A 77 3.35 5.39 -9.82
N PRO A 78 2.07 5.22 -10.21
CA PRO A 78 0.97 5.80 -9.46
C PRO A 78 0.81 5.11 -8.10
N ILE A 79 0.56 5.91 -7.06
CA ILE A 79 0.33 5.43 -5.69
C ILE A 79 -1.13 5.76 -5.35
N TYR A 80 -1.87 4.76 -4.90
CA TYR A 80 -3.23 4.92 -4.37
C TYR A 80 -3.22 4.72 -2.87
N GLY A 81 -3.87 5.63 -2.15
CA GLY A 81 -3.95 5.57 -0.69
C GLY A 81 -5.25 4.90 -0.25
N LEU A 82 -5.16 3.79 0.48
CA LEU A 82 -6.29 3.19 1.18
C LEU A 82 -6.33 3.75 2.60
N ASN A 83 -7.19 4.74 2.82
CA ASN A 83 -7.38 5.36 4.14
C ASN A 83 -8.21 4.42 5.03
N TYR A 84 -7.54 3.78 5.99
CA TYR A 84 -8.05 2.66 6.74
C TYR A 84 -8.59 3.07 8.11
N LYS A 85 -9.89 2.83 8.33
CA LYS A 85 -10.59 3.07 9.61
C LYS A 85 -10.25 4.43 10.20
N ASP A 86 -10.40 5.48 9.42
CA ASP A 86 -9.98 6.83 9.77
C ASP A 86 -11.13 7.82 9.65
N GLU A 87 -10.99 8.96 10.29
CA GLU A 87 -11.94 10.07 10.18
C GLU A 87 -11.52 10.95 8.99
N ARG A 88 -12.46 11.21 8.07
CA ARG A 88 -12.21 11.88 6.79
C ARG A 88 -11.56 13.26 6.96
N THR A 89 -12.08 14.08 7.87
CA THR A 89 -11.57 15.44 8.08
C THR A 89 -10.13 15.41 8.58
N THR A 90 -9.83 14.52 9.53
CA THR A 90 -8.49 14.35 10.09
C THR A 90 -7.51 13.81 9.03
N ALA A 91 -7.95 12.84 8.22
CA ALA A 91 -7.18 12.30 7.11
C ALA A 91 -6.81 13.38 6.08
N MET A 92 -7.78 14.24 5.69
CA MET A 92 -7.53 15.34 4.76
C MET A 92 -6.58 16.39 5.34
N GLN A 93 -6.73 16.75 6.63
CA GLN A 93 -5.82 17.67 7.31
C GLN A 93 -4.40 17.11 7.40
N TRP A 94 -4.28 15.81 7.61
CA TRP A 94 -3.01 15.12 7.66
C TRP A 94 -2.27 15.18 6.30
N LEU A 95 -2.95 14.87 5.20
CA LEU A 95 -2.39 15.00 3.85
C LEU A 95 -2.02 16.45 3.50
N LYS A 96 -2.86 17.42 3.89
CA LYS A 96 -2.54 18.84 3.72
C LYS A 96 -1.28 19.26 4.46
N ARG A 97 -1.03 18.68 5.64
CA ARG A 97 0.12 19.01 6.48
C ARG A 97 1.41 18.37 6.00
N TYR A 98 1.37 17.11 5.57
CA TYR A 98 2.56 16.31 5.27
C TYR A 98 2.79 16.09 3.76
N GLY A 99 1.90 16.57 2.92
CA GLY A 99 1.89 16.34 1.47
C GLY A 99 0.96 15.20 1.09
N ASP A 100 0.53 15.18 -0.17
CA ASP A 100 -0.34 14.14 -0.72
C ASP A 100 0.38 13.39 -1.84
N PRO A 101 0.89 12.18 -1.60
CA PRO A 101 1.58 11.38 -2.61
C PRO A 101 0.62 10.59 -3.49
N TYR A 102 -0.68 10.59 -3.17
CA TYR A 102 -1.62 9.67 -3.78
C TYR A 102 -2.25 10.26 -5.05
N THR A 103 -2.27 9.46 -6.10
CA THR A 103 -3.08 9.76 -7.30
C THR A 103 -4.55 9.89 -6.93
N ILE A 104 -5.03 8.97 -6.09
CA ILE A 104 -6.34 9.01 -5.46
C ILE A 104 -6.19 8.40 -4.06
N SER A 105 -6.78 9.04 -3.05
CA SER A 105 -7.05 8.42 -1.76
C SER A 105 -8.49 7.94 -1.72
N ILE A 106 -8.70 6.70 -1.29
CA ILE A 106 -10.00 6.05 -1.14
C ILE A 106 -10.24 5.68 0.32
N VAL A 107 -11.50 5.63 0.72
CA VAL A 107 -11.90 5.49 2.13
C VAL A 107 -12.41 4.08 2.41
N ASP A 108 -11.70 3.36 3.29
CA ASP A 108 -12.09 2.05 3.81
C ASP A 108 -12.53 2.21 5.29
N GLN A 109 -13.71 2.81 5.47
CA GLN A 109 -14.21 3.20 6.80
C GLN A 109 -14.42 2.02 7.72
N ASP A 110 -14.96 0.91 7.21
CA ASP A 110 -15.24 -0.31 7.97
C ASP A 110 -14.05 -1.29 7.99
N GLY A 111 -13.02 -1.02 7.18
CA GLY A 111 -11.81 -1.83 7.10
C GLY A 111 -11.97 -3.14 6.34
N LYS A 112 -13.05 -3.32 5.59
CA LYS A 112 -13.32 -4.55 4.83
C LYS A 112 -12.27 -4.81 3.76
N VAL A 113 -11.93 -3.79 2.98
CA VAL A 113 -10.92 -3.93 1.94
C VAL A 113 -9.56 -4.24 2.57
N GLY A 114 -9.21 -3.59 3.68
CA GLY A 114 -8.01 -3.94 4.44
C GLY A 114 -8.00 -5.41 4.88
N ILE A 115 -9.13 -5.95 5.34
CA ILE A 115 -9.26 -7.37 5.72
C ILE A 115 -9.04 -8.26 4.49
N ASP A 116 -9.67 -7.96 3.36
CA ASP A 116 -9.53 -8.74 2.12
C ASP A 116 -8.08 -8.77 1.62
N TYR A 117 -7.35 -7.67 1.78
CA TYR A 117 -5.91 -7.57 1.48
C TYR A 117 -5.01 -8.20 2.56
N GLY A 118 -5.59 -8.73 3.63
CA GLY A 118 -4.84 -9.32 4.75
C GLY A 118 -4.00 -8.30 5.50
N VAL A 119 -4.53 -7.10 5.69
CA VAL A 119 -3.87 -6.04 6.48
C VAL A 119 -3.87 -6.43 7.95
N TYR A 120 -2.67 -6.53 8.54
CA TYR A 120 -2.50 -6.78 9.98
C TYR A 120 -2.48 -5.48 10.78
N GLY A 121 -2.08 -4.40 10.13
CA GLY A 121 -1.93 -3.08 10.72
C GLY A 121 -1.48 -2.10 9.65
N VAL A 122 -1.29 -0.85 10.02
CA VAL A 122 -0.82 0.20 9.12
C VAL A 122 0.56 0.70 9.55
N PRO A 123 1.43 1.07 8.60
CA PRO A 123 1.23 1.03 7.16
C PRO A 123 1.53 -0.35 6.56
N GLU A 124 0.92 -0.64 5.43
CA GLU A 124 1.27 -1.72 4.53
C GLU A 124 1.24 -1.24 3.09
N THR A 125 2.11 -1.76 2.23
CA THR A 125 2.21 -1.33 0.83
C THR A 125 2.25 -2.53 -0.09
N TYR A 126 1.47 -2.48 -1.17
CA TYR A 126 1.36 -3.52 -2.18
C TYR A 126 1.82 -2.99 -3.53
N VAL A 127 2.55 -3.82 -4.28
CA VAL A 127 2.82 -3.60 -5.71
C VAL A 127 1.95 -4.55 -6.50
N ILE A 128 1.17 -4.01 -7.42
CA ILE A 128 0.19 -4.75 -8.23
C ILE A 128 0.55 -4.56 -9.70
N ASP A 129 0.60 -5.67 -10.45
CA ASP A 129 0.98 -5.67 -11.85
C ASP A 129 -0.20 -5.31 -12.79
N LYS A 130 0.09 -5.25 -14.09
CA LYS A 130 -0.89 -4.92 -15.15
C LYS A 130 -2.07 -5.88 -15.23
N LYS A 131 -1.92 -7.11 -14.72
CA LYS A 131 -2.97 -8.14 -14.68
C LYS A 131 -3.78 -8.09 -13.38
N GLY A 132 -3.46 -7.16 -12.48
CA GLY A 132 -4.10 -7.06 -11.18
C GLY A 132 -3.59 -8.10 -10.17
N ILE A 133 -2.39 -8.63 -10.36
CA ILE A 133 -1.78 -9.61 -9.46
C ILE A 133 -0.88 -8.89 -8.45
N ILE A 134 -0.99 -9.25 -7.17
CA ILE A 134 -0.10 -8.74 -6.12
C ILE A 134 1.27 -9.38 -6.29
N ARG A 135 2.30 -8.57 -6.53
CA ARG A 135 3.67 -9.04 -6.77
C ARG A 135 4.61 -8.77 -5.58
N HIS A 136 4.24 -7.85 -4.72
CA HIS A 136 5.00 -7.54 -3.49
C HIS A 136 4.08 -7.00 -2.40
N LYS A 137 4.40 -7.31 -1.16
CA LYS A 137 3.78 -6.75 0.05
C LYS A 137 4.87 -6.33 1.02
N GLN A 138 4.91 -5.04 1.34
CA GLN A 138 5.73 -4.48 2.41
C GLN A 138 4.87 -4.34 3.67
N ILE A 139 5.23 -5.03 4.74
CA ILE A 139 4.61 -4.90 6.06
C ILE A 139 5.40 -3.87 6.85
N GLY A 140 4.72 -2.91 7.44
CA GLY A 140 5.36 -1.78 8.11
C GLY A 140 5.86 -0.70 7.15
N PRO A 141 6.57 0.32 7.66
CA PRO A 141 7.01 1.46 6.86
C PRO A 141 7.91 1.05 5.70
N VAL A 142 7.67 1.66 4.55
CA VAL A 142 8.60 1.60 3.42
C VAL A 142 9.89 2.30 3.82
N THR A 143 11.03 1.65 3.59
CA THR A 143 12.37 2.19 3.86
C THR A 143 13.09 2.53 2.57
N VAL A 144 14.13 3.35 2.66
CA VAL A 144 15.01 3.66 1.51
C VAL A 144 15.59 2.37 0.91
N ASP A 145 16.02 1.44 1.76
CA ASP A 145 16.57 0.15 1.33
C ASP A 145 15.54 -0.69 0.58
N ALA A 146 14.32 -0.81 1.12
CA ALA A 146 13.21 -1.54 0.47
C ALA A 146 12.85 -0.90 -0.88
N LEU A 147 12.78 0.42 -0.96
CA LEU A 147 12.51 1.12 -2.21
C LEU A 147 13.58 0.86 -3.26
N GLN A 148 14.84 1.06 -2.92
CA GLN A 148 15.94 1.00 -3.88
C GLN A 148 16.29 -0.42 -4.31
N LYS A 149 16.23 -1.40 -3.40
CA LYS A 149 16.67 -2.77 -3.67
C LYS A 149 15.56 -3.71 -4.12
N THR A 150 14.31 -3.41 -3.78
CA THR A 150 13.19 -4.34 -4.03
C THR A 150 12.07 -3.69 -4.82
N ILE A 151 11.48 -2.60 -4.31
CA ILE A 151 10.21 -2.08 -4.84
C ILE A 151 10.41 -1.42 -6.21
N ILE A 152 11.33 -0.48 -6.35
CA ILE A 152 11.58 0.22 -7.63
C ILE A 152 12.07 -0.74 -8.72
N PRO A 153 13.07 -1.62 -8.48
CA PRO A 153 13.47 -2.61 -9.48
C PRO A 153 12.33 -3.50 -9.96
N LEU A 154 11.50 -3.98 -9.02
CA LEU A 154 10.33 -4.79 -9.36
C LEU A 154 9.33 -4.00 -10.22
N ILE A 155 8.99 -2.78 -9.87
CA ILE A 155 8.08 -1.93 -10.65
C ILE A 155 8.58 -1.76 -12.08
N LEU A 156 9.86 -1.42 -12.24
CA LEU A 156 10.47 -1.22 -13.57
C LEU A 156 10.47 -2.50 -14.40
N GLU A 157 10.64 -3.66 -13.77
CA GLU A 157 10.54 -4.96 -14.44
C GLU A 157 9.10 -5.24 -14.89
N LEU A 158 8.12 -5.07 -13.99
CA LEU A 158 6.71 -5.29 -14.28
C LEU A 158 6.17 -4.36 -15.38
N GLN A 159 6.67 -3.14 -15.46
CA GLN A 159 6.29 -2.18 -16.50
C GLN A 159 6.73 -2.60 -17.90
N LYS A 160 7.81 -3.39 -18.01
CA LYS A 160 8.30 -3.93 -19.30
C LYS A 160 7.51 -5.14 -19.78
N GLN A 161 6.79 -5.81 -18.87
CA GLN A 161 5.95 -6.96 -19.23
C GLN A 161 4.73 -6.51 -20.05
N VAL A 162 4.35 -7.29 -21.04
CA VAL A 162 3.17 -7.05 -21.91
C VAL A 162 1.90 -7.59 -21.26
#